data_c16beaa7da540ed8fd8c4aa6b8e7467d
#
_entry.id   c16beaa7da540ed8fd8c4aa6b8e7467d
#
_cell.length_a   1.000
_cell.length_b   1.000
_cell.length_c   1.000
_cell.angle_alpha   90.00
_cell.angle_beta   90.00
_cell.angle_gamma   90.00
#
_symmetry.space_group_name_H-M   'P 1'
#
loop_
_entity.id
_entity.type
_entity.pdbx_description
1 polymer ?
#
loop_
_entity_poly.entity_id
_entity_poly.type
_entity_poly.pdbx_seq_one_letter_code
_entity_poly.pdbx_strand_id
1 'polypeptide(L)'
;MPTDPSRRRPRDDDAYVVDTRRRVKRPDGGALPSASAGAPGAPDPHDTRDADYVVDTRGRRPAPTAPAAPREPAPREPGRRVRKGRVVLLVVGLLVLAWVAFLVWVPVQAWNNVARVDNIPSGERPVDTSGYNYLLVGSDSRAGLTKAQKKKYATGNAEGQRTDTIMLVHVSDSGGKPVMVSLPRDSYVPIPGHGSNKINAAFAIGGPKLLTETVENVTGVHVDGYLEIGFGGFANLVDAVDGVTLCVPRDMKDKKAGIDLKKGCQNLDGGNALGYVRSRYEDPMGDIGRAARQRQFLGALMKKAATPATVLIPWRYKQTADASAAGLAVGEQTGLMDAYRVLQAMRAVSADQGLSLSVPTSDLAYRTPGGSLAVKWDTQKAKALFKALKDDDPLTEPPPGTTVEGAKNS
;
A
#
# COMPACT_ATOMS: atom_id res chain seq x y z
N MET A 1 50.53 36.13 -22.02
CA MET A 1 50.95 36.86 -20.83
C MET A 1 49.80 37.70 -20.31
N PRO A 2 49.56 37.75 -19.00
CA PRO A 2 50.10 36.99 -17.89
C PRO A 2 49.02 36.12 -17.16
N THR A 3 49.53 35.20 -16.40
CA THR A 3 48.94 34.26 -15.49
C THR A 3 48.48 34.90 -14.18
N ASP A 4 47.27 34.58 -13.72
CA ASP A 4 46.85 34.84 -12.32
C ASP A 4 46.78 33.50 -11.53
N PRO A 5 47.57 33.34 -10.46
CA PRO A 5 47.57 32.15 -9.62
C PRO A 5 46.96 32.46 -8.24
N SER A 6 45.61 32.35 -8.08
CA SER A 6 45.03 32.31 -6.74
C SER A 6 43.63 31.69 -6.71
N ARG A 7 43.54 30.37 -6.66
CA ARG A 7 42.41 29.69 -6.03
C ARG A 7 42.89 28.44 -5.28
N ARG A 8 43.14 28.65 -4.00
CA ARG A 8 43.32 27.57 -3.03
C ARG A 8 42.02 26.81 -2.88
N ARG A 9 42.10 25.48 -2.96
CA ARG A 9 41.06 24.58 -2.53
C ARG A 9 41.00 24.55 -0.99
N PRO A 10 39.82 24.48 -0.36
CA PRO A 10 39.72 24.11 1.05
C PRO A 10 39.87 22.58 1.17
N ARG A 11 40.60 22.17 2.20
CA ARG A 11 40.76 20.80 2.65
C ARG A 11 39.46 20.35 3.33
N ASP A 12 39.02 19.17 2.95
CA ASP A 12 38.07 18.34 3.72
C ASP A 12 38.83 17.77 4.94
N ASP A 13 38.46 18.17 6.14
CA ASP A 13 38.73 17.45 7.39
C ASP A 13 37.81 18.04 8.47
N ASP A 14 36.59 17.52 8.57
CA ASP A 14 35.78 17.62 9.78
C ASP A 14 34.91 16.36 9.90
N ALA A 15 35.52 15.32 10.51
CA ALA A 15 34.82 14.15 10.99
C ALA A 15 34.07 14.52 12.28
N TYR A 16 32.75 14.54 12.22
CA TYR A 16 31.90 14.67 13.41
C TYR A 16 31.91 13.36 14.23
N VAL A 17 32.57 13.41 15.37
CA VAL A 17 32.49 12.39 16.42
C VAL A 17 31.23 12.65 17.25
N VAL A 18 30.27 11.75 17.20
CA VAL A 18 29.08 11.79 18.06
C VAL A 18 29.43 11.17 19.43
N ASP A 19 29.55 12.01 20.44
CA ASP A 19 29.72 11.60 21.86
C ASP A 19 28.37 11.19 22.45
N THR A 20 28.21 9.89 22.74
CA THR A 20 27.00 9.27 23.29
C THR A 20 27.03 9.17 24.83
N ARG A 21 27.52 10.18 25.57
CA ARG A 21 27.49 10.23 27.03
C ARG A 21 26.79 11.47 27.57
N ARG A 22 25.48 11.56 27.46
CA ARG A 22 24.67 12.48 28.27
C ARG A 22 23.92 11.71 29.37
N ARG A 23 24.51 11.75 30.58
CA ARG A 23 23.87 11.45 31.89
C ARG A 23 22.68 12.40 32.07
N VAL A 24 21.51 11.84 32.26
CA VAL A 24 20.30 12.60 32.67
C VAL A 24 20.45 12.87 34.19
N LYS A 25 20.53 14.15 34.54
CA LYS A 25 20.41 14.68 35.92
C LYS A 25 18.93 14.61 36.31
N ARG A 26 18.65 14.00 37.49
CA ARG A 26 17.38 14.14 38.20
C ARG A 26 17.30 15.50 38.88
N PRO A 27 16.16 16.18 38.89
CA PRO A 27 15.94 17.33 39.77
C PRO A 27 15.52 16.85 41.18
N ASP A 28 16.17 17.45 42.15
CA ASP A 28 15.88 17.33 43.58
C ASP A 28 14.61 18.11 43.99
N GLY A 29 13.95 17.60 45.04
CA GLY A 29 13.38 18.41 46.09
C GLY A 29 11.96 18.93 45.90
N GLY A 30 10.97 18.25 46.46
CA GLY A 30 9.66 18.80 46.79
C GLY A 30 9.12 18.14 48.02
N ALA A 31 9.07 18.92 49.10
CA ALA A 31 8.72 18.54 50.45
C ALA A 31 7.29 18.00 50.60
N LEU A 32 7.14 17.01 51.48
CA LEU A 32 5.88 16.51 52.00
C LEU A 32 5.35 17.41 53.13
N PRO A 33 4.08 17.66 53.28
CA PRO A 33 3.46 18.12 54.53
C PRO A 33 3.08 16.91 55.41
N SER A 34 3.47 17.03 56.64
CA SER A 34 3.11 16.17 57.78
C SER A 34 1.63 16.33 58.12
N ALA A 35 0.95 15.21 58.37
CA ALA A 35 -0.28 15.17 59.15
C ALA A 35 -0.19 14.02 60.13
N SER A 36 -0.24 14.43 61.39
CA SER A 36 -0.30 13.65 62.60
C SER A 36 -1.69 13.03 62.83
N ALA A 37 -1.69 11.90 63.46
CA ALA A 37 -2.64 11.39 64.49
C ALA A 37 -2.73 9.87 64.35
N GLY A 38 -2.48 9.11 65.32
CA GLY A 38 -2.92 8.91 66.64
C GLY A 38 -2.79 7.39 66.88
N ALA A 39 -1.91 7.00 67.78
CA ALA A 39 -1.90 5.65 68.34
C ALA A 39 -2.94 5.51 69.44
N PRO A 40 -3.54 4.37 69.62
CA PRO A 40 -4.00 3.92 70.94
C PRO A 40 -3.25 2.65 71.36
N GLY A 41 -2.53 2.68 72.44
CA GLY A 41 -2.90 2.20 73.77
C GLY A 41 -2.67 0.70 73.93
N ALA A 42 -1.53 0.36 74.57
CA ALA A 42 -1.33 -0.96 75.14
C ALA A 42 -2.27 -1.17 76.35
N PRO A 43 -2.79 -2.36 76.62
CA PRO A 43 -3.51 -2.66 77.86
C PRO A 43 -2.60 -3.16 78.88
N ASP A 44 -2.84 -2.67 80.10
CA ASP A 44 -2.22 -3.02 81.42
C ASP A 44 -2.40 -4.48 81.83
N PRO A 45 -1.47 -5.01 82.56
CA PRO A 45 -1.56 -6.35 83.18
C PRO A 45 -2.11 -6.26 84.60
N HIS A 46 -3.37 -6.51 84.87
CA HIS A 46 -3.90 -6.95 86.14
C HIS A 46 -5.39 -7.28 85.99
N ASP A 47 -5.71 -8.54 85.95
CA ASP A 47 -6.90 -9.07 86.60
C ASP A 47 -6.66 -10.57 86.90
N THR A 48 -6.39 -10.79 88.20
CA THR A 48 -6.38 -12.11 88.84
C THR A 48 -7.78 -12.41 89.23
N ARG A 49 -8.36 -13.48 88.73
CA ARG A 49 -9.52 -14.14 89.33
C ARG A 49 -9.34 -15.66 89.29
N ASP A 50 -9.32 -16.15 90.54
CA ASP A 50 -9.40 -17.47 91.01
C ASP A 50 -10.18 -18.46 90.12
N ALA A 51 -9.55 -19.56 89.82
CA ALA A 51 -10.23 -20.78 89.45
C ALA A 51 -9.76 -21.90 90.33
N ASP A 52 -10.70 -22.44 91.03
CA ASP A 52 -10.62 -23.49 92.07
C ASP A 52 -9.74 -24.69 91.65
N TYR A 53 -8.81 -25.01 92.52
CA TYR A 53 -7.95 -26.18 92.47
C TYR A 53 -8.67 -27.33 93.17
N VAL A 54 -9.23 -28.28 92.41
CA VAL A 54 -9.72 -29.58 92.99
C VAL A 54 -8.53 -30.57 93.00
N VAL A 55 -8.00 -30.81 94.18
CA VAL A 55 -6.97 -31.83 94.38
C VAL A 55 -7.63 -33.23 94.50
N ASP A 56 -7.46 -34.07 93.49
CA ASP A 56 -7.78 -35.48 93.48
C ASP A 56 -6.59 -36.30 94.10
N THR A 57 -6.76 -36.76 95.28
CA THR A 57 -5.77 -37.53 96.12
C THR A 57 -5.81 -39.04 95.84
N ARG A 58 -5.91 -39.50 94.56
CA ARG A 58 -5.75 -40.89 94.22
C ARG A 58 -4.51 -41.12 93.39
N GLY A 59 -3.42 -41.51 94.11
CA GLY A 59 -2.10 -41.83 93.57
C GLY A 59 -2.14 -42.93 92.49
N ARG A 60 -2.20 -42.51 91.25
CA ARG A 60 -1.79 -43.36 90.15
C ARG A 60 -0.65 -42.64 89.36
N ARG A 61 0.50 -43.33 89.33
CA ARG A 61 1.64 -42.93 88.52
C ARG A 61 1.23 -42.99 87.06
N PRO A 62 1.47 -41.93 86.23
CA PRO A 62 1.25 -42.05 84.82
C PRO A 62 2.27 -43.02 84.22
N ALA A 63 1.76 -43.87 83.31
CA ALA A 63 2.57 -44.79 82.53
C ALA A 63 3.43 -43.99 81.52
N PRO A 64 4.64 -44.49 81.19
CA PRO A 64 5.48 -43.81 80.21
C PRO A 64 4.86 -43.80 78.87
N THR A 65 4.66 -42.57 78.27
CA THR A 65 4.20 -42.35 76.90
C THR A 65 5.21 -42.90 75.94
N ALA A 66 4.81 -43.83 75.12
CA ALA A 66 5.58 -44.34 73.97
C ALA A 66 5.96 -43.22 73.05
N PRO A 67 7.16 -43.24 72.43
CA PRO A 67 7.54 -42.23 71.47
C PRO A 67 6.59 -42.27 70.22
N ALA A 68 6.08 -41.09 69.87
CA ALA A 68 5.25 -40.92 68.72
C ALA A 68 6.00 -41.37 67.46
N ALA A 69 5.42 -42.28 66.71
CA ALA A 69 5.95 -42.69 65.42
C ALA A 69 6.10 -41.49 64.45
N PRO A 70 7.14 -41.48 63.64
CA PRO A 70 7.32 -40.39 62.64
C PRO A 70 6.09 -40.32 61.74
N ARG A 71 5.46 -39.16 61.71
CA ARG A 71 4.38 -38.90 60.68
C ARG A 71 5.01 -38.91 59.32
N GLU A 72 4.58 -39.83 58.45
CA GLU A 72 4.89 -39.79 57.05
C GLU A 72 4.45 -38.45 56.47
N PRO A 73 5.32 -37.78 55.64
CA PRO A 73 4.94 -36.55 54.99
C PRO A 73 3.75 -36.83 54.01
N ALA A 74 2.69 -36.06 54.17
CA ALA A 74 1.53 -36.15 53.31
C ALA A 74 1.93 -36.05 51.82
N PRO A 75 1.31 -36.84 50.93
CA PRO A 75 1.62 -36.77 49.51
C PRO A 75 1.44 -35.33 49.00
N ARG A 76 2.50 -34.75 48.44
CA ARG A 76 2.44 -33.45 47.78
C ARG A 76 1.55 -33.59 46.54
N GLU A 77 0.39 -32.95 46.56
CA GLU A 77 -0.47 -32.85 45.35
C GLU A 77 0.32 -32.36 44.16
N PRO A 78 0.25 -33.01 42.98
CA PRO A 78 0.98 -32.58 41.81
C PRO A 78 0.47 -31.19 41.37
N GLY A 79 1.38 -30.24 41.41
CA GLY A 79 1.11 -28.83 41.26
C GLY A 79 0.34 -28.50 39.96
N ARG A 80 -0.75 -27.83 40.14
CA ARG A 80 -1.69 -27.24 39.11
C ARG A 80 -1.03 -26.28 38.09
N ARG A 81 0.32 -26.16 38.09
CA ARG A 81 1.09 -25.22 37.23
C ARG A 81 1.06 -25.59 35.74
N VAL A 82 0.93 -26.85 35.39
CA VAL A 82 0.93 -27.31 33.96
C VAL A 82 -0.33 -26.91 33.22
N ARG A 83 -1.45 -26.74 33.91
CA ARG A 83 -2.73 -26.34 33.28
C ARG A 83 -2.74 -24.86 32.85
N LYS A 84 -2.14 -23.95 33.61
CA LYS A 84 -2.11 -22.50 33.30
C LYS A 84 -1.34 -22.22 32.01
N GLY A 85 -0.19 -22.84 31.78
CA GLY A 85 0.59 -22.68 30.56
C GLY A 85 -0.13 -23.19 29.30
N ARG A 86 -0.84 -24.33 29.40
CA ARG A 86 -1.63 -24.84 28.28
C ARG A 86 -2.82 -23.94 27.94
N VAL A 87 -3.50 -23.39 28.97
CA VAL A 87 -4.59 -22.44 28.75
C VAL A 87 -4.09 -21.15 28.08
N VAL A 88 -2.95 -20.61 28.54
CA VAL A 88 -2.32 -19.44 27.92
C VAL A 88 -1.97 -19.71 26.44
N LEU A 89 -1.34 -20.87 26.16
CA LEU A 89 -1.02 -21.27 24.77
C LEU A 89 -2.28 -21.40 23.90
N LEU A 90 -3.35 -21.98 24.42
CA LEU A 90 -4.62 -22.10 23.70
C LEU A 90 -5.23 -20.71 23.44
N VAL A 91 -5.23 -19.81 24.43
CA VAL A 91 -5.76 -18.45 24.26
C VAL A 91 -4.94 -17.67 23.23
N VAL A 92 -3.60 -17.76 23.32
CA VAL A 92 -2.72 -17.11 22.31
C VAL A 92 -2.96 -17.71 20.92
N GLY A 93 -3.09 -19.03 20.80
CA GLY A 93 -3.40 -19.70 19.55
C GLY A 93 -4.75 -19.25 18.95
N LEU A 94 -5.78 -19.12 19.78
CA LEU A 94 -7.09 -18.61 19.36
C LEU A 94 -7.02 -17.13 18.93
N LEU A 95 -6.27 -16.30 19.63
CA LEU A 95 -6.07 -14.89 19.26
C LEU A 95 -5.33 -14.76 17.93
N VAL A 96 -4.29 -15.57 17.71
CA VAL A 96 -3.58 -15.62 16.43
C VAL A 96 -4.49 -16.09 15.32
N LEU A 97 -5.27 -17.15 15.55
CA LEU A 97 -6.24 -17.64 14.56
C LEU A 97 -7.30 -16.59 14.23
N ALA A 98 -7.85 -15.92 15.24
CA ALA A 98 -8.83 -14.84 15.05
C ALA A 98 -8.21 -13.67 14.28
N TRP A 99 -6.94 -13.34 14.55
CA TRP A 99 -6.21 -12.32 13.81
C TRP A 99 -6.00 -12.71 12.34
N VAL A 100 -5.56 -13.94 12.05
CA VAL A 100 -5.41 -14.43 10.68
C VAL A 100 -6.76 -14.45 9.95
N ALA A 101 -7.80 -14.90 10.62
CA ALA A 101 -9.18 -14.86 10.06
C ALA A 101 -9.62 -13.43 9.73
N PHE A 102 -9.31 -12.46 10.61
CA PHE A 102 -9.57 -11.04 10.36
C PHE A 102 -8.79 -10.50 9.15
N LEU A 103 -7.50 -10.85 9.02
CA LEU A 103 -6.67 -10.43 7.88
C LEU A 103 -7.20 -10.95 6.53
N VAL A 104 -7.86 -12.11 6.51
CA VAL A 104 -8.49 -12.68 5.31
C VAL A 104 -9.90 -12.12 5.11
N TRP A 105 -10.67 -11.97 6.18
CA TRP A 105 -12.06 -11.51 6.11
C TRP A 105 -12.20 -10.07 5.62
N VAL A 106 -11.32 -9.15 6.07
CA VAL A 106 -11.37 -7.73 5.70
C VAL A 106 -11.26 -7.50 4.19
N PRO A 107 -10.24 -8.03 3.47
CA PRO A 107 -10.16 -7.82 2.02
C PRO A 107 -11.31 -8.50 1.25
N VAL A 108 -11.79 -9.66 1.70
CA VAL A 108 -12.97 -10.32 1.09
C VAL A 108 -14.21 -9.46 1.25
N GLN A 109 -14.44 -8.91 2.45
CA GLN A 109 -15.56 -8.01 2.71
C GLN A 109 -15.45 -6.70 1.90
N ALA A 110 -14.25 -6.11 1.84
CA ALA A 110 -13.99 -4.91 1.05
C ALA A 110 -14.24 -5.18 -0.45
N TRP A 111 -13.79 -6.34 -0.95
CA TRP A 111 -13.98 -6.75 -2.35
C TRP A 111 -15.46 -6.88 -2.76
N ASN A 112 -16.31 -7.33 -1.85
CA ASN A 112 -17.74 -7.42 -2.10
C ASN A 112 -18.42 -6.04 -2.30
N ASN A 113 -17.76 -4.97 -1.86
CA ASN A 113 -18.24 -3.58 -1.99
C ASN A 113 -17.60 -2.82 -3.16
N VAL A 114 -16.71 -3.45 -3.95
CA VAL A 114 -16.09 -2.82 -5.12
C VAL A 114 -17.15 -2.62 -6.22
N ALA A 115 -17.12 -1.47 -6.87
CA ALA A 115 -17.99 -1.18 -8.00
C ALA A 115 -17.69 -2.13 -9.17
N ARG A 116 -18.75 -2.70 -9.78
CA ARG A 116 -18.65 -3.55 -10.95
C ARG A 116 -19.03 -2.77 -12.21
N VAL A 117 -18.28 -3.00 -13.29
CA VAL A 117 -18.50 -2.36 -14.58
C VAL A 117 -18.50 -3.40 -15.70
N ASP A 118 -19.39 -3.20 -16.68
CA ASP A 118 -19.36 -4.00 -17.92
C ASP A 118 -18.15 -3.59 -18.75
N ASN A 119 -17.17 -4.49 -18.80
CA ASN A 119 -15.97 -4.36 -19.63
C ASN A 119 -15.87 -5.45 -20.70
N ILE A 120 -16.89 -6.32 -20.83
CA ILE A 120 -16.84 -7.47 -21.73
C ILE A 120 -17.17 -7.02 -23.15
N PRO A 121 -16.23 -7.14 -24.12
CA PRO A 121 -16.47 -6.82 -25.51
C PRO A 121 -17.69 -7.52 -26.08
N SER A 122 -18.41 -6.84 -26.98
CA SER A 122 -19.57 -7.42 -27.66
C SER A 122 -19.20 -8.24 -28.89
N GLY A 123 -18.02 -7.97 -29.45
CA GLY A 123 -17.52 -8.60 -30.66
C GLY A 123 -16.71 -9.86 -30.40
N GLU A 124 -16.12 -10.40 -31.46
CA GLU A 124 -15.19 -11.51 -31.38
C GLU A 124 -13.92 -11.06 -30.62
N ARG A 125 -13.51 -11.88 -29.65
CA ARG A 125 -12.34 -11.61 -28.81
C ARG A 125 -11.15 -12.45 -29.24
N PRO A 126 -9.92 -11.98 -28.99
CA PRO A 126 -8.73 -12.82 -29.15
C PRO A 126 -8.86 -14.11 -28.33
N VAL A 127 -8.25 -15.18 -28.85
CA VAL A 127 -8.19 -16.44 -28.11
C VAL A 127 -7.45 -16.23 -26.81
N ASP A 128 -8.01 -16.72 -25.73
CA ASP A 128 -7.35 -16.81 -24.43
C ASP A 128 -6.15 -17.77 -24.51
N THR A 129 -5.01 -17.34 -24.03
CA THR A 129 -3.72 -18.06 -24.11
C THR A 129 -3.09 -18.14 -22.71
N SER A 130 -1.89 -18.70 -22.60
CA SER A 130 -1.16 -18.80 -21.35
C SER A 130 -0.85 -17.42 -20.74
N GLY A 131 -0.76 -17.37 -19.41
CA GLY A 131 -0.59 -16.13 -18.65
C GLY A 131 -1.88 -15.37 -18.45
N TYR A 132 -1.82 -14.25 -17.73
CA TYR A 132 -2.97 -13.40 -17.41
C TYR A 132 -2.71 -11.97 -17.85
N ASN A 133 -3.68 -11.34 -18.49
CA ASN A 133 -3.57 -9.98 -19.00
C ASN A 133 -4.66 -9.09 -18.39
N TYR A 134 -4.23 -8.05 -17.69
CA TYR A 134 -5.13 -7.13 -16.99
C TYR A 134 -5.05 -5.74 -17.58
N LEU A 135 -6.19 -5.13 -17.86
CA LEU A 135 -6.28 -3.74 -18.31
C LEU A 135 -6.45 -2.82 -17.10
N LEU A 136 -5.42 -2.02 -16.79
CA LEU A 136 -5.46 -1.01 -15.75
C LEU A 136 -5.74 0.35 -16.35
N VAL A 137 -6.72 1.04 -15.78
CA VAL A 137 -7.20 2.32 -16.28
C VAL A 137 -7.22 3.35 -15.15
N GLY A 138 -6.55 4.47 -15.41
CA GLY A 138 -6.68 5.68 -14.60
C GLY A 138 -7.65 6.64 -15.28
N SER A 139 -8.86 6.81 -14.72
CA SER A 139 -9.85 7.70 -15.27
C SER A 139 -9.90 9.04 -14.54
N ASP A 140 -10.37 10.07 -15.23
CA ASP A 140 -10.68 11.36 -14.62
C ASP A 140 -12.08 11.37 -14.00
N SER A 141 -12.63 10.18 -13.72
CA SER A 141 -13.93 10.01 -13.08
C SER A 141 -13.96 10.74 -11.74
N ARG A 142 -14.99 11.54 -11.57
CA ARG A 142 -15.28 12.30 -10.34
C ARG A 142 -16.44 11.69 -9.58
N ALA A 143 -16.80 10.46 -9.92
CA ALA A 143 -17.83 9.70 -9.22
C ALA A 143 -17.45 9.59 -7.74
N GLY A 144 -18.42 9.77 -6.86
CA GLY A 144 -18.20 9.74 -5.41
C GLY A 144 -17.52 10.97 -4.80
N LEU A 145 -17.04 11.94 -5.59
CA LEU A 145 -16.48 13.18 -5.04
C LEU A 145 -17.57 14.19 -4.68
N THR A 146 -17.53 14.68 -3.44
CA THR A 146 -18.32 15.83 -2.99
C THR A 146 -17.86 17.13 -3.67
N LYS A 147 -18.70 18.17 -3.66
CA LYS A 147 -18.32 19.51 -4.17
C LYS A 147 -17.06 20.05 -3.49
N ALA A 148 -16.91 19.83 -2.17
CA ALA A 148 -15.74 20.24 -1.40
C ALA A 148 -14.47 19.51 -1.86
N GLN A 149 -14.55 18.19 -2.07
CA GLN A 149 -13.45 17.37 -2.58
C GLN A 149 -13.06 17.76 -4.01
N LYS A 150 -14.03 18.01 -4.90
CA LYS A 150 -13.75 18.50 -6.26
C LYS A 150 -12.95 19.80 -6.25
N LYS A 151 -13.29 20.71 -5.32
CA LYS A 151 -12.54 21.97 -5.11
C LYS A 151 -11.16 21.70 -4.52
N LYS A 152 -11.08 20.88 -3.46
CA LYS A 152 -9.80 20.51 -2.79
C LYS A 152 -8.81 19.87 -3.76
N TYR A 153 -9.27 18.98 -4.62
CA TYR A 153 -8.42 18.21 -5.54
C TYR A 153 -8.22 18.91 -6.91
N ALA A 154 -8.73 20.12 -7.09
CA ALA A 154 -8.66 20.87 -8.34
C ALA A 154 -9.08 20.04 -9.57
N THR A 155 -10.12 19.19 -9.41
CA THR A 155 -10.59 18.30 -10.49
C THR A 155 -11.56 18.98 -11.45
N GLY A 156 -12.09 20.15 -11.09
CA GLY A 156 -13.07 20.89 -11.90
C GLY A 156 -14.43 20.18 -12.00
N ASN A 157 -15.31 20.70 -12.88
CA ASN A 157 -16.66 20.19 -13.10
C ASN A 157 -16.87 19.70 -14.55
N ALA A 158 -15.80 19.38 -15.30
CA ALA A 158 -15.97 18.91 -16.68
C ALA A 158 -16.86 17.67 -16.71
N GLU A 159 -17.83 17.67 -17.59
CA GLU A 159 -18.66 16.52 -17.90
C GLU A 159 -17.90 15.57 -18.83
N GLY A 160 -18.18 14.26 -18.71
CA GLY A 160 -17.53 13.19 -19.44
C GLY A 160 -16.43 12.51 -18.64
N GLN A 161 -16.18 11.27 -18.97
CA GLN A 161 -15.10 10.45 -18.40
C GLN A 161 -14.04 10.25 -19.47
N ARG A 162 -12.78 10.51 -19.11
CA ARG A 162 -11.63 10.24 -19.98
C ARG A 162 -10.62 9.42 -19.23
N THR A 163 -9.84 8.67 -19.96
CA THR A 163 -8.71 7.95 -19.40
C THR A 163 -7.43 8.73 -19.68
N ASP A 164 -6.66 8.97 -18.63
CA ASP A 164 -5.33 9.58 -18.74
C ASP A 164 -4.22 8.53 -18.70
N THR A 165 -4.48 7.37 -18.13
CA THR A 165 -3.55 6.25 -18.00
C THR A 165 -4.24 4.97 -18.47
N ILE A 166 -3.60 4.26 -19.40
CA ILE A 166 -4.04 2.96 -19.91
C ILE A 166 -2.80 2.06 -19.88
N MET A 167 -2.87 0.96 -19.14
CA MET A 167 -1.77 0.01 -19.01
C MET A 167 -2.27 -1.41 -19.18
N LEU A 168 -1.53 -2.21 -19.92
CA LEU A 168 -1.71 -3.66 -19.99
C LEU A 168 -0.68 -4.30 -19.05
N VAL A 169 -1.15 -5.08 -18.09
CA VAL A 169 -0.31 -5.83 -17.15
C VAL A 169 -0.39 -7.29 -17.51
N HIS A 170 0.74 -7.86 -17.87
CA HIS A 170 0.89 -9.30 -18.14
C HIS A 170 1.57 -9.98 -16.95
N VAL A 171 0.96 -11.06 -16.48
CA VAL A 171 1.48 -11.95 -15.43
C VAL A 171 1.67 -13.33 -16.04
N SER A 172 2.92 -13.71 -16.22
CA SER A 172 3.29 -14.97 -16.84
C SER A 172 2.91 -16.17 -15.97
N ASP A 173 2.40 -17.25 -16.59
CA ASP A 173 2.20 -18.56 -15.99
C ASP A 173 3.46 -19.43 -16.10
N SER A 174 4.33 -19.13 -17.06
CA SER A 174 5.60 -19.84 -17.30
C SER A 174 6.73 -19.44 -16.35
N GLY A 175 6.47 -18.54 -15.39
CA GLY A 175 7.45 -18.04 -14.43
C GLY A 175 8.30 -16.88 -14.94
N GLY A 176 7.92 -16.24 -16.05
CA GLY A 176 8.51 -15.01 -16.54
C GLY A 176 8.31 -13.83 -15.60
N LYS A 177 9.08 -12.76 -15.79
CA LYS A 177 8.89 -11.51 -15.06
C LYS A 177 7.55 -10.88 -15.43
N PRO A 178 6.81 -10.30 -14.47
CA PRO A 178 5.63 -9.52 -14.81
C PRO A 178 6.00 -8.30 -15.66
N VAL A 179 5.14 -7.99 -16.63
CA VAL A 179 5.35 -6.91 -17.60
C VAL A 179 4.20 -5.91 -17.53
N MET A 180 4.52 -4.63 -17.41
CA MET A 180 3.55 -3.54 -17.50
C MET A 180 3.82 -2.73 -18.76
N VAL A 181 2.88 -2.69 -19.70
CA VAL A 181 2.98 -1.94 -20.94
C VAL A 181 2.06 -0.72 -20.87
N SER A 182 2.63 0.48 -20.89
CA SER A 182 1.88 1.74 -21.00
C SER A 182 1.43 1.96 -22.43
N LEU A 183 0.13 2.20 -22.61
CA LEU A 183 -0.47 2.60 -23.88
C LEU A 183 -0.74 4.10 -23.81
N PRO A 184 -0.02 4.96 -24.57
CA PRO A 184 -0.26 6.39 -24.56
C PRO A 184 -1.73 6.71 -24.91
N ARG A 185 -2.39 7.52 -24.09
CA ARG A 185 -3.80 7.87 -24.25
C ARG A 185 -4.13 8.51 -25.63
N ASP A 186 -3.13 9.15 -26.24
CA ASP A 186 -3.23 9.79 -27.55
C ASP A 186 -2.83 8.85 -28.71
N SER A 187 -2.67 7.52 -28.47
CA SER A 187 -2.41 6.50 -29.49
C SER A 187 -3.50 6.50 -30.54
N TYR A 188 -3.13 6.70 -31.81
CA TYR A 188 -4.08 6.71 -32.93
C TYR A 188 -4.32 5.27 -33.40
N VAL A 189 -5.50 4.76 -33.09
CA VAL A 189 -5.85 3.36 -33.29
C VAL A 189 -7.27 3.22 -33.86
N PRO A 190 -7.58 2.14 -34.58
CA PRO A 190 -8.96 1.84 -34.97
C PRO A 190 -9.79 1.52 -33.73
N ILE A 191 -10.95 2.18 -33.60
CA ILE A 191 -11.95 1.95 -32.55
C ILE A 191 -13.14 1.23 -33.21
N PRO A 192 -13.54 0.06 -32.74
CA PRO A 192 -14.66 -0.71 -33.29
C PRO A 192 -15.92 0.14 -33.46
N GLY A 193 -16.48 0.17 -34.69
CA GLY A 193 -17.68 0.94 -35.01
C GLY A 193 -17.50 2.47 -35.11
N HIS A 194 -16.29 3.02 -34.79
CA HIS A 194 -16.06 4.47 -34.70
C HIS A 194 -14.86 4.98 -35.50
N GLY A 195 -14.33 4.15 -36.43
CA GLY A 195 -13.16 4.51 -37.24
C GLY A 195 -11.88 4.64 -36.41
N SER A 196 -10.90 5.43 -36.92
CA SER A 196 -9.62 5.61 -36.17
C SER A 196 -9.63 6.90 -35.37
N ASN A 197 -9.27 6.81 -34.11
CA ASN A 197 -9.17 7.95 -33.18
C ASN A 197 -8.11 7.69 -32.11
N LYS A 198 -7.92 8.64 -31.17
CA LYS A 198 -7.11 8.45 -29.98
C LYS A 198 -7.74 7.36 -29.10
N ILE A 199 -6.93 6.46 -28.57
CA ILE A 199 -7.42 5.30 -27.78
C ILE A 199 -8.29 5.71 -26.59
N ASN A 200 -8.02 6.86 -25.96
CA ASN A 200 -8.84 7.38 -24.87
C ASN A 200 -10.25 7.80 -25.31
N ALA A 201 -10.48 8.02 -26.61
CA ALA A 201 -11.80 8.30 -27.13
C ALA A 201 -12.72 7.06 -27.04
N ALA A 202 -12.18 5.86 -27.14
CA ALA A 202 -12.95 4.62 -26.94
C ALA A 202 -13.64 4.61 -25.56
N PHE A 203 -12.91 5.00 -24.52
CA PHE A 203 -13.50 5.10 -23.18
C PHE A 203 -14.57 6.21 -23.08
N ALA A 204 -14.33 7.34 -23.68
CA ALA A 204 -15.30 8.45 -23.68
C ALA A 204 -16.58 8.13 -24.45
N ILE A 205 -16.51 7.28 -25.48
CA ILE A 205 -17.63 6.89 -26.35
C ILE A 205 -18.42 5.73 -25.75
N GLY A 206 -17.75 4.66 -25.36
CA GLY A 206 -18.39 3.39 -24.96
C GLY A 206 -17.88 2.81 -23.63
N GLY A 207 -17.21 3.63 -22.81
CA GLY A 207 -16.77 3.25 -21.46
C GLY A 207 -15.74 2.12 -21.45
N PRO A 208 -15.69 1.37 -20.33
CA PRO A 208 -14.77 0.25 -20.15
C PRO A 208 -14.87 -0.80 -21.26
N LYS A 209 -16.07 -1.09 -21.71
CA LYS A 209 -16.37 -2.10 -22.73
C LYS A 209 -15.68 -1.82 -24.06
N LEU A 210 -15.93 -0.63 -24.63
CA LEU A 210 -15.34 -0.24 -25.92
C LEU A 210 -13.83 -0.04 -25.80
N LEU A 211 -13.33 0.42 -24.66
CA LEU A 211 -11.89 0.51 -24.42
C LEU A 211 -11.24 -0.87 -24.43
N THR A 212 -11.82 -1.84 -23.71
CA THR A 212 -11.29 -3.23 -23.66
C THR A 212 -11.30 -3.83 -25.06
N GLU A 213 -12.42 -3.71 -25.80
CA GLU A 213 -12.54 -4.19 -27.18
C GLU A 213 -11.49 -3.54 -28.09
N THR A 214 -11.27 -2.23 -27.95
CA THR A 214 -10.25 -1.51 -28.72
C THR A 214 -8.85 -2.03 -28.40
N VAL A 215 -8.51 -2.22 -27.13
CA VAL A 215 -7.21 -2.74 -26.71
C VAL A 215 -6.99 -4.16 -27.23
N GLU A 216 -7.97 -5.06 -27.06
CA GLU A 216 -7.90 -6.43 -27.58
C GLU A 216 -7.68 -6.46 -29.10
N ASN A 217 -8.41 -5.63 -29.86
CA ASN A 217 -8.30 -5.58 -31.32
C ASN A 217 -6.95 -5.08 -31.82
N VAL A 218 -6.35 -4.08 -31.14
CA VAL A 218 -5.09 -3.50 -31.60
C VAL A 218 -3.86 -4.24 -31.12
N THR A 219 -3.98 -4.97 -30.01
CA THR A 219 -2.88 -5.77 -29.43
C THR A 219 -2.95 -7.24 -29.84
N GLY A 220 -4.14 -7.77 -30.09
CA GLY A 220 -4.39 -9.20 -30.27
C GLY A 220 -4.24 -10.02 -28.99
N VAL A 221 -4.19 -9.37 -27.82
CA VAL A 221 -4.06 -9.98 -26.49
C VAL A 221 -5.44 -10.02 -25.83
N HIS A 222 -5.83 -11.20 -25.32
CA HIS A 222 -7.04 -11.35 -24.53
C HIS A 222 -6.89 -10.63 -23.18
N VAL A 223 -7.92 -9.90 -22.72
CA VAL A 223 -7.94 -9.19 -21.44
C VAL A 223 -8.76 -9.99 -20.42
N ASP A 224 -8.09 -10.60 -19.44
CA ASP A 224 -8.72 -11.44 -18.41
C ASP A 224 -9.45 -10.63 -17.34
N GLY A 225 -8.98 -9.42 -17.08
CA GLY A 225 -9.59 -8.55 -16.08
C GLY A 225 -9.37 -7.08 -16.32
N TYR A 226 -10.27 -6.29 -15.73
CA TYR A 226 -10.29 -4.83 -15.85
C TYR A 226 -10.29 -4.20 -14.47
N LEU A 227 -9.40 -3.24 -14.25
CA LEU A 227 -9.34 -2.46 -13.02
C LEU A 227 -9.24 -0.97 -13.34
N GLU A 228 -10.11 -0.17 -12.76
CA GLU A 228 -10.14 1.28 -12.94
C GLU A 228 -10.04 1.99 -11.60
N ILE A 229 -9.22 3.05 -11.56
CA ILE A 229 -9.15 3.96 -10.44
C ILE A 229 -9.47 5.38 -10.91
N GLY A 230 -10.50 5.98 -10.32
CA GLY A 230 -10.84 7.38 -10.55
C GLY A 230 -10.08 8.33 -9.62
N PHE A 231 -10.14 9.63 -9.89
CA PHE A 231 -9.47 10.65 -9.09
C PHE A 231 -9.87 10.63 -7.61
N GLY A 232 -11.17 10.40 -7.35
CA GLY A 232 -11.68 10.31 -5.99
C GLY A 232 -11.11 9.11 -5.24
N GLY A 233 -11.12 7.96 -5.90
CA GLY A 233 -10.58 6.73 -5.34
C GLY A 233 -9.09 6.82 -5.03
N PHE A 234 -8.34 7.37 -5.97
CA PHE A 234 -6.90 7.61 -5.78
C PHE A 234 -6.63 8.51 -4.57
N ALA A 235 -7.28 9.67 -4.47
CA ALA A 235 -7.05 10.60 -3.37
C ALA A 235 -7.47 10.00 -2.02
N ASN A 236 -8.62 9.32 -1.96
CA ASN A 236 -9.10 8.66 -0.74
C ASN A 236 -8.17 7.53 -0.29
N LEU A 237 -7.62 6.75 -1.23
CA LEU A 237 -6.65 5.71 -0.91
C LEU A 237 -5.37 6.28 -0.30
N VAL A 238 -4.85 7.38 -0.85
CA VAL A 238 -3.67 8.07 -0.31
C VAL A 238 -3.95 8.61 1.10
N ASP A 239 -5.10 9.23 1.30
CA ASP A 239 -5.50 9.77 2.61
C ASP A 239 -5.70 8.63 3.65
N ALA A 240 -6.22 7.46 3.22
CA ALA A 240 -6.43 6.30 4.10
C ALA A 240 -5.14 5.67 4.64
N VAL A 241 -4.01 5.86 3.94
CA VAL A 241 -2.69 5.42 4.41
C VAL A 241 -1.91 6.54 5.12
N ASP A 242 -2.56 7.63 5.51
CA ASP A 242 -1.95 8.85 6.10
C ASP A 242 -0.94 9.53 5.17
N GLY A 243 -1.23 9.57 3.87
CA GLY A 243 -0.37 10.17 2.87
C GLY A 243 0.83 9.32 2.46
N VAL A 244 1.51 9.77 1.42
CA VAL A 244 2.68 9.09 0.83
C VAL A 244 3.89 10.01 0.84
N THR A 245 4.98 9.57 1.46
CA THR A 245 6.24 10.33 1.49
C THR A 245 7.00 10.17 0.19
N LEU A 246 7.26 11.28 -0.48
CA LEU A 246 8.01 11.35 -1.75
C LEU A 246 9.07 12.45 -1.68
N CYS A 247 10.19 12.23 -2.38
CA CYS A 247 11.20 13.25 -2.60
C CYS A 247 10.91 13.94 -3.95
N VAL A 248 10.44 15.18 -3.88
CA VAL A 248 10.17 16.02 -5.05
C VAL A 248 11.50 16.56 -5.56
N PRO A 249 11.87 16.34 -6.84
CA PRO A 249 13.22 16.67 -7.34
C PRO A 249 13.47 18.17 -7.48
N ARG A 250 12.43 18.97 -7.60
CA ARG A 250 12.47 20.44 -7.77
C ARG A 250 11.18 21.07 -7.28
N ASP A 251 11.14 22.39 -7.13
CA ASP A 251 9.92 23.13 -6.89
C ASP A 251 8.92 22.89 -8.03
N MET A 252 7.66 22.57 -7.70
CA MET A 252 6.59 22.29 -8.66
C MET A 252 5.35 23.11 -8.30
N LYS A 253 5.03 24.08 -9.16
CA LYS A 253 3.82 24.92 -8.99
C LYS A 253 2.94 24.81 -10.22
N ASP A 254 1.91 24.00 -10.15
CA ASP A 254 0.96 23.78 -11.24
C ASP A 254 -0.46 24.12 -10.77
N LYS A 255 -0.96 25.29 -11.19
CA LYS A 255 -2.33 25.75 -10.84
C LYS A 255 -3.42 24.85 -11.41
N LYS A 256 -3.18 24.19 -12.57
CA LYS A 256 -4.16 23.29 -13.19
C LYS A 256 -4.20 21.93 -12.49
N ALA A 257 -3.08 21.48 -11.98
CA ALA A 257 -3.00 20.29 -11.13
C ALA A 257 -3.32 20.57 -9.66
N GLY A 258 -3.39 21.84 -9.27
CA GLY A 258 -3.72 22.28 -7.90
C GLY A 258 -2.62 22.06 -6.89
N ILE A 259 -1.34 22.14 -7.29
CA ILE A 259 -0.19 21.92 -6.41
C ILE A 259 0.77 23.11 -6.34
N ASP A 260 1.41 23.25 -5.18
CA ASP A 260 2.60 24.10 -4.93
C ASP A 260 3.54 23.31 -4.00
N LEU A 261 4.37 22.45 -4.58
CA LEU A 261 5.27 21.54 -3.87
C LEU A 261 6.70 22.07 -3.92
N LYS A 262 7.39 22.02 -2.78
CA LYS A 262 8.78 22.41 -2.70
C LYS A 262 9.70 21.21 -2.99
N LYS A 263 10.91 21.48 -3.45
CA LYS A 263 11.98 20.49 -3.57
C LYS A 263 12.24 19.84 -2.20
N GLY A 264 12.41 18.54 -2.17
CA GLY A 264 12.73 17.77 -0.96
C GLY A 264 11.72 16.68 -0.65
N CYS A 265 12.02 15.90 0.39
CA CYS A 265 11.15 14.81 0.81
C CYS A 265 10.01 15.35 1.69
N GLN A 266 8.78 15.06 1.32
CA GLN A 266 7.57 15.53 1.99
C GLN A 266 6.45 14.49 1.91
N ASN A 267 5.53 14.53 2.89
CA ASN A 267 4.36 13.67 2.89
C ASN A 267 3.25 14.34 2.07
N LEU A 268 2.80 13.69 1.00
CA LEU A 268 1.74 14.18 0.14
C LEU A 268 0.41 13.57 0.58
N ASP A 269 -0.58 14.41 0.87
CA ASP A 269 -1.97 14.00 1.02
C ASP A 269 -2.58 13.64 -0.34
N GLY A 270 -3.83 13.12 -0.34
CA GLY A 270 -4.49 12.69 -1.57
C GLY A 270 -4.59 13.77 -2.64
N GLY A 271 -4.81 15.03 -2.27
CA GLY A 271 -4.88 16.15 -3.20
C GLY A 271 -3.52 16.48 -3.84
N ASN A 272 -2.50 16.62 -3.01
CA ASN A 272 -1.13 16.90 -3.46
C ASN A 272 -0.55 15.73 -4.28
N ALA A 273 -0.81 14.49 -3.86
CA ALA A 273 -0.44 13.29 -4.59
C ALA A 273 -1.09 13.24 -5.98
N LEU A 274 -2.41 13.48 -6.05
CA LEU A 274 -3.15 13.53 -7.31
C LEU A 274 -2.60 14.63 -8.23
N GLY A 275 -2.32 15.80 -7.70
CA GLY A 275 -1.72 16.88 -8.45
C GLY A 275 -0.30 16.55 -8.94
N TYR A 276 0.50 15.89 -8.10
CA TYR A 276 1.88 15.48 -8.44
C TYR A 276 1.91 14.52 -9.64
N VAL A 277 1.05 13.50 -9.67
CA VAL A 277 1.00 12.53 -10.78
C VAL A 277 0.35 13.09 -12.04
N ARG A 278 -0.41 14.21 -11.95
CA ARG A 278 -1.11 14.86 -13.06
C ARG A 278 -0.34 16.03 -13.67
N SER A 279 0.59 16.64 -12.91
CA SER A 279 1.30 17.85 -13.36
C SER A 279 2.05 17.63 -14.68
N ARG A 280 1.92 18.59 -15.58
CA ARG A 280 2.51 18.55 -16.94
C ARG A 280 3.29 19.80 -17.28
N TYR A 281 2.81 20.97 -16.81
CA TYR A 281 3.17 22.25 -17.39
C TYR A 281 4.57 22.75 -17.00
N GLU A 282 5.17 22.20 -15.96
CA GLU A 282 6.49 22.64 -15.46
C GLU A 282 7.55 21.54 -15.58
N ASP A 283 7.27 20.47 -16.34
CA ASP A 283 8.23 19.39 -16.54
C ASP A 283 8.97 19.59 -17.88
N PRO A 284 10.30 19.88 -17.85
CA PRO A 284 11.10 19.94 -19.06
C PRO A 284 11.08 18.64 -19.87
N MET A 285 10.80 17.49 -19.18
CA MET A 285 10.70 16.17 -19.82
C MET A 285 9.27 15.80 -20.26
N GLY A 286 8.29 16.70 -20.08
CA GLY A 286 6.92 16.52 -20.55
C GLY A 286 6.27 15.20 -20.04
N ASP A 287 5.79 14.39 -20.99
CA ASP A 287 5.09 13.12 -20.68
C ASP A 287 6.02 12.05 -20.10
N ILE A 288 7.32 12.09 -20.41
CA ILE A 288 8.32 11.16 -19.89
C ILE A 288 8.49 11.38 -18.38
N GLY A 289 8.64 12.63 -17.96
CA GLY A 289 8.73 13.00 -16.55
C GLY A 289 7.45 12.62 -15.78
N ARG A 290 6.27 12.72 -16.42
CA ARG A 290 5.02 12.26 -15.82
C ARG A 290 5.02 10.75 -15.56
N ALA A 291 5.42 9.93 -16.53
CA ALA A 291 5.48 8.48 -16.36
C ALA A 291 6.46 8.07 -15.25
N ALA A 292 7.60 8.76 -15.15
CA ALA A 292 8.56 8.53 -14.06
C ALA A 292 7.96 8.87 -12.68
N ARG A 293 7.26 10.02 -12.56
CA ARG A 293 6.58 10.40 -11.31
C ARG A 293 5.48 9.43 -10.91
N GLN A 294 4.70 8.93 -11.87
CA GLN A 294 3.66 7.92 -11.62
C GLN A 294 4.27 6.64 -11.06
N ARG A 295 5.38 6.16 -11.63
CA ARG A 295 6.11 4.97 -11.12
C ARG A 295 6.67 5.21 -9.72
N GLN A 296 7.34 6.35 -9.50
CA GLN A 296 7.88 6.73 -8.18
C GLN A 296 6.76 6.76 -7.12
N PHE A 297 5.64 7.41 -7.45
CA PHE A 297 4.48 7.49 -6.57
C PHE A 297 3.92 6.10 -6.25
N LEU A 298 3.73 5.28 -7.27
CA LEU A 298 3.18 3.94 -7.11
C LEU A 298 4.06 3.07 -6.19
N GLY A 299 5.38 3.10 -6.39
CA GLY A 299 6.33 2.40 -5.52
C GLY A 299 6.27 2.88 -4.06
N ALA A 300 6.16 4.19 -3.84
CA ALA A 300 6.04 4.77 -2.51
C ALA A 300 4.69 4.43 -1.84
N LEU A 301 3.58 4.45 -2.61
CA LEU A 301 2.26 4.04 -2.13
C LEU A 301 2.24 2.57 -1.71
N MET A 302 2.80 1.67 -2.54
CA MET A 302 2.91 0.24 -2.23
C MET A 302 3.72 0.00 -0.96
N LYS A 303 4.86 0.68 -0.82
CA LYS A 303 5.68 0.62 0.38
C LYS A 303 4.93 1.10 1.62
N LYS A 304 4.18 2.19 1.51
CA LYS A 304 3.39 2.76 2.62
C LYS A 304 2.23 1.84 3.01
N ALA A 305 1.49 1.31 2.05
CA ALA A 305 0.38 0.39 2.31
C ALA A 305 0.83 -0.92 2.98
N ALA A 306 2.05 -1.40 2.66
CA ALA A 306 2.63 -2.61 3.25
C ALA A 306 3.33 -2.39 4.60
N THR A 307 3.27 -1.19 5.20
CA THR A 307 3.93 -0.95 6.49
C THR A 307 3.26 -1.74 7.62
N PRO A 308 4.03 -2.22 8.64
CA PRO A 308 3.47 -2.87 9.81
C PRO A 308 2.37 -2.04 10.49
N ALA A 309 2.52 -0.70 10.51
CA ALA A 309 1.53 0.20 11.08
C ALA A 309 0.18 0.17 10.34
N THR A 310 0.17 -0.08 9.04
CA THR A 310 -1.06 -0.22 8.25
C THR A 310 -1.66 -1.60 8.44
N VAL A 311 -0.84 -2.66 8.41
CA VAL A 311 -1.32 -4.05 8.40
C VAL A 311 -1.68 -4.56 9.80
N LEU A 312 -0.87 -4.23 10.83
CA LEU A 312 -1.05 -4.79 12.18
C LEU A 312 -2.07 -4.03 13.04
N ILE A 313 -2.46 -2.82 12.66
CA ILE A 313 -3.45 -2.05 13.39
C ILE A 313 -4.84 -2.29 12.76
N PRO A 314 -5.79 -2.97 13.47
CA PRO A 314 -7.04 -3.46 12.86
C PRO A 314 -7.87 -2.39 12.14
N TRP A 315 -8.03 -1.22 12.76
CA TRP A 315 -8.84 -0.14 12.16
C TRP A 315 -8.15 0.50 10.96
N ARG A 316 -6.80 0.63 10.94
CA ARG A 316 -6.05 1.15 9.79
C ARG A 316 -6.11 0.18 8.62
N TYR A 317 -5.95 -1.12 8.89
CA TYR A 317 -6.05 -2.17 7.88
C TYR A 317 -7.44 -2.16 7.22
N LYS A 318 -8.51 -2.15 8.06
CA LYS A 318 -9.88 -2.06 7.55
C LYS A 318 -10.13 -0.77 6.77
N GLN A 319 -9.74 0.39 7.30
CA GLN A 319 -9.90 1.68 6.62
C GLN A 319 -9.19 1.72 5.27
N THR A 320 -7.97 1.19 5.19
CA THR A 320 -7.20 1.12 3.93
C THR A 320 -7.89 0.19 2.93
N ALA A 321 -8.38 -0.98 3.38
CA ALA A 321 -9.10 -1.93 2.52
C ALA A 321 -10.41 -1.33 1.99
N ASP A 322 -11.21 -0.70 2.86
CA ASP A 322 -12.48 -0.07 2.48
C ASP A 322 -12.26 1.11 1.52
N ALA A 323 -11.25 1.95 1.76
CA ALA A 323 -10.91 3.07 0.89
C ALA A 323 -10.40 2.59 -0.48
N SER A 324 -9.61 1.50 -0.51
CA SER A 324 -9.18 0.86 -1.76
C SER A 324 -10.39 0.36 -2.56
N ALA A 325 -11.31 -0.35 -1.91
CA ALA A 325 -12.50 -0.89 -2.54
C ALA A 325 -13.42 0.23 -3.08
N ALA A 326 -13.67 1.27 -2.28
CA ALA A 326 -14.49 2.41 -2.68
C ALA A 326 -13.87 3.23 -3.83
N GLY A 327 -12.55 3.14 -4.00
CA GLY A 327 -11.80 3.85 -5.04
C GLY A 327 -11.65 3.10 -6.35
N LEU A 328 -11.96 1.81 -6.37
CA LEU A 328 -11.80 0.94 -7.52
C LEU A 328 -13.15 0.65 -8.19
N ALA A 329 -13.14 0.57 -9.53
CA ALA A 329 -14.14 -0.13 -10.29
C ALA A 329 -13.47 -1.30 -11.02
N VAL A 330 -14.10 -2.46 -11.01
CA VAL A 330 -13.53 -3.66 -11.61
C VAL A 330 -14.50 -4.29 -12.58
N GLY A 331 -13.97 -5.00 -13.56
CA GLY A 331 -14.80 -5.74 -14.53
C GLY A 331 -15.65 -6.81 -13.84
N GLU A 332 -16.80 -7.15 -14.44
CA GLU A 332 -17.73 -8.14 -13.87
C GLU A 332 -17.07 -9.49 -13.59
N GLN A 333 -16.16 -9.92 -14.46
CA GLN A 333 -15.44 -11.20 -14.33
C GLN A 333 -14.14 -11.10 -13.50
N THR A 334 -13.72 -9.88 -13.13
CA THR A 334 -12.48 -9.69 -12.37
C THR A 334 -12.68 -10.13 -10.92
N GLY A 335 -11.90 -11.12 -10.48
CA GLY A 335 -11.96 -11.68 -9.13
C GLY A 335 -10.97 -11.00 -8.17
N LEU A 336 -11.08 -11.33 -6.89
CA LEU A 336 -10.13 -10.87 -5.86
C LEU A 336 -8.70 -11.37 -6.15
N MET A 337 -8.58 -12.59 -6.70
CA MET A 337 -7.28 -13.17 -7.05
C MET A 337 -6.62 -12.40 -8.20
N ASP A 338 -7.40 -11.89 -9.14
CA ASP A 338 -6.88 -11.08 -10.24
C ASP A 338 -6.35 -9.74 -9.74
N ALA A 339 -7.08 -9.08 -8.84
CA ALA A 339 -6.58 -7.88 -8.17
C ALA A 339 -5.29 -8.16 -7.37
N TYR A 340 -5.20 -9.32 -6.72
CA TYR A 340 -3.99 -9.74 -6.02
C TYR A 340 -2.81 -9.97 -6.99
N ARG A 341 -3.03 -10.64 -8.14
CA ARG A 341 -2.00 -10.83 -9.18
C ARG A 341 -1.50 -9.48 -9.72
N VAL A 342 -2.42 -8.57 -10.03
CA VAL A 342 -2.07 -7.21 -10.46
C VAL A 342 -1.23 -6.49 -9.39
N LEU A 343 -1.65 -6.54 -8.12
CA LEU A 343 -0.91 -5.92 -7.02
C LEU A 343 0.52 -6.48 -6.90
N GLN A 344 0.69 -7.80 -7.03
CA GLN A 344 2.00 -8.45 -7.00
C GLN A 344 2.86 -8.05 -8.21
N ALA A 345 2.26 -7.98 -9.41
CA ALA A 345 2.96 -7.50 -10.61
C ALA A 345 3.43 -6.04 -10.45
N MET A 346 2.56 -5.16 -9.99
CA MET A 346 2.90 -3.76 -9.71
C MET A 346 4.02 -3.64 -8.66
N ARG A 347 3.98 -4.47 -7.62
CA ARG A 347 5.03 -4.52 -6.59
C ARG A 347 6.36 -4.99 -7.17
N ALA A 348 6.35 -6.05 -7.97
CA ALA A 348 7.56 -6.58 -8.60
C ALA A 348 8.18 -5.56 -9.57
N VAL A 349 7.37 -4.90 -10.40
CA VAL A 349 7.83 -3.83 -11.30
C VAL A 349 8.40 -2.64 -10.52
N SER A 350 7.77 -2.26 -9.40
CA SER A 350 8.25 -1.16 -8.54
C SER A 350 9.55 -1.50 -7.80
N ALA A 351 9.88 -2.79 -7.67
CA ALA A 351 11.10 -3.31 -7.04
C ALA A 351 12.16 -3.72 -8.08
N ASP A 352 12.03 -3.30 -9.34
CA ASP A 352 12.90 -3.67 -10.47
C ASP A 352 12.99 -5.19 -10.74
N GLN A 353 11.98 -5.94 -10.27
CA GLN A 353 11.82 -7.38 -10.49
C GLN A 353 10.85 -7.70 -11.63
N GLY A 354 10.33 -6.70 -12.31
CA GLY A 354 9.46 -6.77 -13.47
C GLY A 354 9.87 -5.77 -14.53
N LEU A 355 9.19 -5.76 -15.66
CA LEU A 355 9.44 -4.85 -16.76
C LEU A 355 8.36 -3.75 -16.83
N SER A 356 8.79 -2.48 -16.90
CA SER A 356 7.92 -1.34 -17.18
C SER A 356 8.25 -0.81 -18.58
N LEU A 357 7.36 -1.05 -19.50
CA LEU A 357 7.52 -0.78 -20.92
C LEU A 357 6.52 0.29 -21.41
N SER A 358 6.82 0.89 -22.54
CA SER A 358 5.85 1.66 -23.33
C SER A 358 5.67 0.95 -24.66
N VAL A 359 4.46 1.01 -25.25
CA VAL A 359 4.28 0.50 -26.60
C VAL A 359 5.26 1.22 -27.54
N PRO A 360 5.94 0.49 -28.46
CA PRO A 360 6.85 1.09 -29.43
C PRO A 360 6.13 2.11 -30.33
N THR A 361 6.71 3.30 -30.45
CA THR A 361 6.13 4.40 -31.22
C THR A 361 7.03 4.79 -32.38
N SER A 362 6.43 5.09 -33.54
CA SER A 362 7.13 5.60 -34.73
C SER A 362 7.05 7.12 -34.85
N ASP A 363 5.98 7.75 -34.33
CA ASP A 363 5.77 9.20 -34.39
C ASP A 363 4.97 9.66 -33.16
N LEU A 364 5.57 10.54 -32.36
CA LEU A 364 4.93 11.11 -31.15
C LEU A 364 4.08 12.33 -31.45
N ALA A 365 4.16 12.90 -32.64
CA ALA A 365 3.45 14.11 -33.08
C ALA A 365 2.69 13.89 -34.37
N TYR A 366 2.22 12.68 -34.63
CA TYR A 366 1.48 12.30 -35.81
C TYR A 366 0.25 13.20 -36.04
N ARG A 367 0.15 13.82 -37.20
CA ARG A 367 -1.04 14.59 -37.59
C ARG A 367 -2.07 13.63 -38.16
N THR A 368 -3.20 13.51 -37.49
CA THR A 368 -4.34 12.73 -37.97
C THR A 368 -4.96 13.38 -39.21
N PRO A 369 -5.74 12.63 -39.99
CA PRO A 369 -6.50 13.21 -41.12
C PRO A 369 -7.41 14.38 -40.71
N GLY A 370 -7.89 14.41 -39.46
CA GLY A 370 -8.67 15.50 -38.87
C GLY A 370 -7.82 16.65 -38.30
N GLY A 371 -6.51 16.68 -38.53
CA GLY A 371 -5.58 17.75 -38.10
C GLY A 371 -5.17 17.74 -36.66
N SER A 372 -5.65 16.82 -35.80
CA SER A 372 -5.23 16.71 -34.40
C SER A 372 -3.89 16.00 -34.30
N LEU A 373 -3.14 16.31 -33.20
CA LEU A 373 -1.91 15.61 -32.88
C LEU A 373 -2.23 14.31 -32.14
N ALA A 374 -1.56 13.23 -32.50
CA ALA A 374 -1.71 11.90 -31.90
C ALA A 374 -0.36 11.17 -31.84
N VAL A 375 -0.33 9.99 -31.28
CA VAL A 375 0.84 9.11 -31.21
C VAL A 375 0.61 7.93 -32.17
N LYS A 376 1.57 7.69 -33.07
CA LYS A 376 1.53 6.55 -33.98
C LYS A 376 2.48 5.45 -33.50
N TRP A 377 1.98 4.23 -33.41
CA TRP A 377 2.79 3.08 -33.02
C TRP A 377 3.73 2.64 -34.16
N ASP A 378 4.88 2.10 -33.79
CA ASP A 378 5.69 1.26 -34.69
C ASP A 378 5.00 -0.10 -34.79
N THR A 379 4.27 -0.30 -35.87
CA THR A 379 3.40 -1.47 -36.05
C THR A 379 4.16 -2.80 -35.95
N GLN A 380 5.40 -2.86 -36.47
CA GLN A 380 6.17 -4.11 -36.44
C GLN A 380 6.66 -4.44 -35.02
N LYS A 381 7.24 -3.46 -34.36
CA LYS A 381 7.74 -3.65 -32.99
C LYS A 381 6.61 -3.87 -31.99
N ALA A 382 5.49 -3.15 -32.15
CA ALA A 382 4.31 -3.33 -31.31
C ALA A 382 3.72 -4.74 -31.46
N LYS A 383 3.58 -5.23 -32.72
CA LYS A 383 3.14 -6.61 -32.98
C LYS A 383 4.08 -7.65 -32.34
N ALA A 384 5.39 -7.45 -32.43
CA ALA A 384 6.37 -8.36 -31.81
C ALA A 384 6.23 -8.37 -30.29
N LEU A 385 6.09 -7.20 -29.65
CA LEU A 385 5.86 -7.09 -28.21
C LEU A 385 4.58 -7.81 -27.78
N PHE A 386 3.44 -7.51 -28.40
CA PHE A 386 2.17 -8.11 -28.01
C PHE A 386 2.08 -9.61 -28.37
N LYS A 387 2.77 -10.07 -29.42
CA LYS A 387 2.90 -11.49 -29.70
C LYS A 387 3.64 -12.21 -28.56
N ALA A 388 4.73 -11.66 -28.06
CA ALA A 388 5.45 -12.25 -26.93
C ALA A 388 4.58 -12.33 -25.68
N LEU A 389 3.77 -11.30 -25.38
CA LEU A 389 2.83 -11.33 -24.25
C LEU A 389 1.71 -12.37 -24.49
N LYS A 390 1.18 -12.44 -25.69
CA LYS A 390 0.13 -13.41 -26.06
C LYS A 390 0.62 -14.86 -25.92
N ASP A 391 1.86 -15.12 -26.35
CA ASP A 391 2.43 -16.46 -26.34
C ASP A 391 3.06 -16.82 -24.97
N ASP A 392 2.97 -15.93 -23.98
CA ASP A 392 3.61 -16.02 -22.65
C ASP A 392 5.13 -16.26 -22.75
N ASP A 393 5.76 -15.64 -23.76
CA ASP A 393 7.21 -15.71 -23.93
C ASP A 393 7.91 -14.93 -22.81
N PRO A 394 8.86 -15.53 -22.08
CA PRO A 394 9.51 -14.86 -20.96
C PRO A 394 10.40 -13.71 -21.44
N LEU A 395 9.96 -12.49 -21.19
CA LEU A 395 10.73 -11.29 -21.45
C LEU A 395 11.72 -11.05 -20.29
N THR A 396 13.02 -11.18 -20.57
CA THR A 396 14.08 -10.92 -19.59
C THR A 396 14.59 -9.49 -19.64
N GLU A 397 14.53 -8.86 -20.82
CA GLU A 397 14.99 -7.50 -21.10
C GLU A 397 13.94 -6.73 -21.92
N PRO A 398 13.93 -5.38 -21.83
CA PRO A 398 13.05 -4.57 -22.64
C PRO A 398 13.30 -4.78 -24.15
N PRO A 399 12.28 -5.16 -24.94
CA PRO A 399 12.41 -5.22 -26.40
C PRO A 399 12.76 -3.85 -27.02
N PRO A 400 13.36 -3.82 -28.20
CA PRO A 400 13.75 -2.57 -28.88
C PRO A 400 12.58 -1.60 -29.06
N GLY A 401 12.76 -0.33 -28.63
CA GLY A 401 11.75 0.73 -28.76
C GLY A 401 10.70 0.74 -27.65
N THR A 402 10.78 -0.14 -26.64
CA THR A 402 9.85 -0.20 -25.52
C THR A 402 10.31 0.60 -24.31
N THR A 403 11.59 1.00 -24.26
CA THR A 403 12.11 1.89 -23.21
C THR A 403 11.91 3.33 -23.61
N VAL A 404 11.39 4.13 -22.68
CA VAL A 404 11.36 5.59 -22.85
C VAL A 404 12.81 6.08 -22.68
N GLU A 405 13.41 6.64 -23.73
CA GLU A 405 14.73 7.27 -23.61
C GLU A 405 14.69 8.33 -22.51
N GLY A 406 15.54 8.18 -21.51
CA GLY A 406 15.58 9.01 -20.30
C GLY A 406 15.42 8.27 -18.98
N ALA A 407 15.05 6.99 -18.96
CA ALA A 407 14.91 6.20 -17.75
C ALA A 407 16.24 5.65 -17.18
N LYS A 408 17.38 5.92 -17.84
CA LYS A 408 18.70 5.39 -17.44
C LYS A 408 19.48 6.25 -16.45
N ASN A 409 18.96 7.42 -16.03
CA ASN A 409 19.68 8.30 -15.09
C ASN A 409 18.72 8.82 -14.00
N SER A 410 18.32 7.96 -13.09
CA SER A 410 17.79 8.43 -11.79
C SER A 410 18.07 7.37 -10.71
#